data_cba0b13535ad2a8bc4c3a13d6effae3a
#
_entry.id   cba0b13535ad2a8bc4c3a13d6effae3a
#
_cell.length_a   1.000
_cell.length_b   1.000
_cell.length_c   1.000
_cell.angle_alpha   90.00
_cell.angle_beta   90.00
_cell.angle_gamma   90.00
#
_symmetry.space_group_name_H-M   'P 1'
#
loop_
_entity.id
_entity.type
_entity.pdbx_description
1 polymer ?
#
loop_
_entity_poly.entity_id
_entity_poly.type
_entity_poly.pdbx_seq_one_letter_code
_entity_poly.pdbx_strand_id
1 'polypeptide(L)'
;MIKDIYPSKTKFNRSLNLQKLGTLISKNEKNVYLNGLYGSSISFLLIDLFSNLKKSIFFITDNKEESSYIYTDIVEQLGENYCSFLSSSFNKFSSKSLNKDNVLSRTKIIEKIYLNESRIYISNCEGIIEKIPSKNGNSNYEILLSENDQLSLYELNEKLFELEYTKEDFVQSPGDFSLRGNILDVFSYSNENPIRIQFDDDKIERIRAVS
;
A
#
# COMPACT_ATOMS: atom_id res chain seq x y z
N MET A 1 -9.06 17.08 14.83
CA MET A 1 -8.42 18.02 15.76
C MET A 1 -7.19 17.31 16.31
N ILE A 2 -6.03 17.52 15.69
CA ILE A 2 -4.76 16.90 16.11
C ILE A 2 -4.29 17.72 17.31
N LYS A 3 -4.33 17.11 18.51
CA LYS A 3 -3.87 17.75 19.74
C LYS A 3 -2.38 18.05 19.69
N ASP A 4 -1.99 19.22 20.18
CA ASP A 4 -0.58 19.63 20.39
C ASP A 4 0.10 18.70 21.39
N ILE A 5 0.80 17.67 20.88
CA ILE A 5 1.40 16.64 21.74
C ILE A 5 2.86 16.96 22.11
N TYR A 6 3.53 17.91 21.42
CA TYR A 6 4.94 18.21 21.70
C TYR A 6 5.28 19.71 21.76
N PRO A 7 5.95 20.19 22.83
CA PRO A 7 6.42 21.58 22.93
C PRO A 7 7.46 21.99 21.88
N SER A 8 8.15 21.03 21.27
CA SER A 8 9.12 21.24 20.20
C SER A 8 8.46 21.62 18.87
N LYS A 9 7.22 21.18 18.64
CA LYS A 9 6.42 21.46 17.43
C LYS A 9 6.16 22.94 17.22
N THR A 10 5.93 23.68 18.32
CA THR A 10 5.64 25.12 18.25
C THR A 10 6.85 25.98 17.84
N LYS A 11 8.07 25.55 18.18
CA LYS A 11 9.30 26.26 17.75
C LYS A 11 9.65 25.98 16.29
N PHE A 12 9.44 24.74 15.83
CA PHE A 12 9.68 24.36 14.46
C PHE A 12 8.69 25.07 13.51
N ASN A 13 7.40 25.04 13.80
CA ASN A 13 6.35 25.68 12.99
C ASN A 13 6.44 27.22 12.92
N ARG A 14 7.19 27.86 13.82
CA ARG A 14 7.43 29.31 13.82
C ARG A 14 8.65 29.72 13.01
N SER A 15 9.40 28.79 12.43
CA SER A 15 10.57 29.16 11.64
C SER A 15 10.15 29.91 10.37
N LEU A 16 10.84 31.02 10.11
CA LEU A 16 10.60 31.86 8.92
C LEU A 16 10.77 31.05 7.62
N ASN A 17 11.59 30.04 7.63
CA ASN A 17 11.87 29.20 6.48
C ASN A 17 10.69 28.29 6.12
N LEU A 18 9.95 27.75 7.10
CA LEU A 18 8.75 26.95 6.86
C LEU A 18 7.61 27.78 6.29
N GLN A 19 7.45 29.01 6.79
CA GLN A 19 6.45 29.93 6.23
C GLN A 19 6.76 30.29 4.77
N LYS A 20 8.04 30.54 4.45
CA LYS A 20 8.49 30.74 3.07
C LYS A 20 8.25 29.51 2.19
N LEU A 21 8.53 28.30 2.71
CA LEU A 21 8.28 27.06 2.00
C LEU A 21 6.79 26.89 1.67
N GLY A 22 5.91 27.10 2.64
CA GLY A 22 4.46 27.06 2.43
C GLY A 22 3.99 28.05 1.34
N THR A 23 4.56 29.25 1.30
CA THR A 23 4.24 30.25 0.25
C THR A 23 4.78 29.87 -1.12
N LEU A 24 5.95 29.24 -1.22
CA LEU A 24 6.51 28.75 -2.48
C LEU A 24 5.67 27.61 -3.05
N ILE A 25 5.27 26.67 -2.22
CA ILE A 25 4.41 25.55 -2.61
C ILE A 25 3.02 26.05 -3.05
N SER A 26 2.45 27.03 -2.34
CA SER A 26 1.14 27.60 -2.72
C SER A 26 1.19 28.37 -4.04
N LYS A 27 2.35 28.91 -4.42
CA LYS A 27 2.58 29.53 -5.72
C LYS A 27 2.85 28.55 -6.85
N ASN A 28 2.77 27.24 -6.58
CA ASN A 28 3.11 26.15 -7.51
C ASN A 28 4.54 26.24 -8.09
N GLU A 29 5.50 26.68 -7.28
CA GLU A 29 6.91 26.59 -7.67
C GLU A 29 7.29 25.13 -7.95
N LYS A 30 7.87 24.89 -9.12
CA LYS A 30 8.13 23.52 -9.59
C LYS A 30 9.22 22.81 -8.81
N ASN A 31 10.26 23.54 -8.42
CA ASN A 31 11.42 22.99 -7.73
C ASN A 31 11.80 23.88 -6.54
N VAL A 32 11.89 23.29 -5.37
CA VAL A 32 12.36 23.95 -4.15
C VAL A 32 13.46 23.10 -3.53
N TYR A 33 14.62 23.72 -3.30
CA TYR A 33 15.76 23.05 -2.68
C TYR A 33 15.82 23.41 -1.20
N LEU A 34 15.92 22.39 -0.35
CA LEU A 34 16.03 22.51 1.11
C LEU A 34 17.36 21.97 1.58
N ASN A 35 18.10 22.77 2.32
CA ASN A 35 19.38 22.39 2.91
C ASN A 35 19.31 22.44 4.43
N GLY A 36 20.10 21.59 5.10
CA GLY A 36 20.25 21.62 6.55
C GLY A 36 19.18 20.84 7.31
N LEU A 37 18.48 19.92 6.64
CA LEU A 37 17.58 18.97 7.28
C LEU A 37 18.35 17.71 7.66
N TYR A 38 18.29 17.33 8.93
CA TYR A 38 18.96 16.14 9.46
C TYR A 38 18.04 15.39 10.45
N GLY A 39 18.08 14.06 10.41
CA GLY A 39 17.34 13.20 11.33
C GLY A 39 15.84 13.53 11.34
N SER A 40 15.23 13.55 12.49
CA SER A 40 13.78 13.77 12.65
C SER A 40 13.29 15.15 12.18
N SER A 41 14.16 16.10 11.83
CA SER A 41 13.73 17.37 11.25
C SER A 41 13.00 17.18 9.91
N ILE A 42 13.32 16.11 9.17
CA ILE A 42 12.62 15.70 7.93
C ILE A 42 11.20 15.26 8.27
N SER A 43 11.02 14.41 9.27
CA SER A 43 9.72 13.91 9.72
C SER A 43 8.83 15.05 10.18
N PHE A 44 9.34 15.99 10.97
CA PHE A 44 8.61 17.19 11.40
C PHE A 44 8.19 18.07 10.23
N LEU A 45 9.07 18.24 9.23
CA LEU A 45 8.75 19.00 8.02
C LEU A 45 7.60 18.34 7.24
N LEU A 46 7.66 17.03 7.03
CA LEU A 46 6.62 16.29 6.30
C LEU A 46 5.27 16.37 7.01
N ILE A 47 5.27 16.24 8.33
CA ILE A 47 4.07 16.36 9.18
C ILE A 47 3.47 17.77 9.08
N ASP A 48 4.30 18.80 9.14
CA ASP A 48 3.86 20.19 9.04
C ASP A 48 3.27 20.49 7.67
N LEU A 49 3.97 20.10 6.60
CA LEU A 49 3.49 20.27 5.23
C LEU A 49 2.16 19.52 5.00
N PHE A 50 2.07 18.28 5.44
CA PHE A 50 0.85 17.48 5.30
C PHE A 50 -0.34 18.12 6.03
N SER A 51 -0.11 18.59 7.26
CA SER A 51 -1.15 19.22 8.08
C SER A 51 -1.67 20.53 7.48
N ASN A 52 -0.78 21.32 6.84
CA ASN A 52 -1.10 22.62 6.30
C ASN A 52 -1.63 22.56 4.86
N LEU A 53 -1.07 21.70 4.02
CA LEU A 53 -1.44 21.64 2.59
C LEU A 53 -2.66 20.76 2.34
N LYS A 54 -2.96 19.81 3.22
CA LYS A 54 -4.04 18.82 3.06
C LYS A 54 -3.95 18.05 1.72
N LYS A 55 -2.74 17.86 1.23
CA LYS A 55 -2.42 17.13 0.01
C LYS A 55 -1.57 15.92 0.34
N SER A 56 -1.67 14.89 -0.48
CA SER A 56 -0.73 13.76 -0.38
C SER A 56 0.69 14.22 -0.62
N ILE A 57 1.61 13.67 0.15
CA ILE A 57 3.06 13.89 0.00
C ILE A 57 3.68 12.57 -0.37
N PHE A 58 4.51 12.56 -1.40
CA PHE A 58 5.33 11.40 -1.76
C PHE A 58 6.78 11.72 -1.43
N PHE A 59 7.35 11.02 -0.46
CA PHE A 59 8.71 11.22 0.01
C PHE A 59 9.59 10.01 -0.34
N ILE A 60 10.70 10.24 -0.99
CA ILE A 60 11.59 9.19 -1.50
C ILE A 60 12.96 9.38 -0.88
N THR A 61 13.51 8.28 -0.36
CA THR A 61 14.89 8.22 0.17
C THR A 61 15.76 7.34 -0.71
N ASP A 62 17.05 7.41 -0.49
CA ASP A 62 18.02 6.59 -1.21
C ASP A 62 17.98 5.12 -0.77
N ASN A 63 17.69 4.87 0.51
CA ASN A 63 17.75 3.53 1.09
C ASN A 63 16.55 3.21 1.99
N LYS A 64 16.36 1.92 2.25
CA LYS A 64 15.26 1.39 3.03
C LYS A 64 15.35 1.77 4.52
N GLU A 65 16.55 1.83 5.05
CA GLU A 65 16.80 2.12 6.46
C GLU A 65 16.33 3.53 6.82
N GLU A 66 16.66 4.51 6.00
CA GLU A 66 16.20 5.90 6.15
C GLU A 66 14.69 6.02 5.98
N SER A 67 14.12 5.37 4.95
CA SER A 67 12.67 5.31 4.75
C SER A 67 11.94 4.76 5.97
N SER A 68 12.45 3.65 6.54
CA SER A 68 11.85 3.00 7.70
C SER A 68 11.92 3.88 8.94
N TYR A 69 13.04 4.56 9.15
CA TYR A 69 13.21 5.51 10.26
C TYR A 69 12.19 6.65 10.18
N ILE A 70 12.10 7.31 9.02
CA ILE A 70 11.17 8.42 8.81
C ILE A 70 9.71 7.95 8.90
N TYR A 71 9.40 6.77 8.38
CA TYR A 71 8.07 6.16 8.50
C TYR A 71 7.69 5.97 9.97
N THR A 72 8.56 5.36 10.77
CA THR A 72 8.33 5.13 12.21
C THR A 72 8.09 6.44 12.95
N ASP A 73 8.97 7.44 12.72
CA ASP A 73 8.84 8.78 13.31
C ASP A 73 7.47 9.42 13.01
N ILE A 74 6.99 9.30 11.77
CA ILE A 74 5.71 9.90 11.36
C ILE A 74 4.53 9.12 11.93
N VAL A 75 4.59 7.80 11.92
CA VAL A 75 3.53 6.93 12.48
C VAL A 75 3.38 7.16 13.97
N GLU A 76 4.46 7.29 14.73
CA GLU A 76 4.41 7.59 16.16
C GLU A 76 3.71 8.93 16.46
N GLN A 77 3.80 9.89 15.56
CA GLN A 77 3.23 11.23 15.75
C GLN A 77 1.82 11.41 15.19
N LEU A 78 1.54 10.84 14.02
CA LEU A 78 0.26 11.01 13.31
C LEU A 78 -0.64 9.77 13.36
N GLY A 79 -0.05 8.59 13.58
CA GLY A 79 -0.73 7.29 13.45
C GLY A 79 -0.64 6.71 12.04
N GLU A 80 -0.84 5.39 11.96
CA GLU A 80 -0.75 4.60 10.71
C GLU A 80 -1.77 5.02 9.64
N ASN A 81 -2.86 5.65 10.04
CA ASN A 81 -3.89 6.10 9.10
C ASN A 81 -3.41 7.24 8.20
N TYR A 82 -2.32 7.91 8.52
CA TYR A 82 -1.83 9.07 7.77
C TYR A 82 -0.51 8.85 7.05
N CYS A 83 0.14 7.72 7.29
CA CYS A 83 1.41 7.37 6.67
C CYS A 83 1.37 5.97 6.08
N SER A 84 2.07 5.75 4.97
CA SER A 84 2.21 4.45 4.33
C SER A 84 3.63 4.27 3.79
N PHE A 85 4.18 3.08 3.93
CA PHE A 85 5.52 2.75 3.45
C PHE A 85 5.45 1.82 2.22
N LEU A 86 5.66 2.38 1.04
CA LEU A 86 5.68 1.64 -0.23
C LEU A 86 7.04 0.99 -0.44
N SER A 87 7.18 -0.25 0.01
CA SER A 87 8.39 -1.07 -0.19
C SER A 87 8.35 -1.83 -1.52
N SER A 88 9.51 -2.37 -1.93
CA SER A 88 9.58 -3.34 -3.02
C SER A 88 8.97 -4.69 -2.61
N SER A 89 8.34 -5.37 -3.57
CA SER A 89 7.81 -6.72 -3.41
C SER A 89 8.90 -7.80 -3.42
N PHE A 90 10.10 -7.46 -3.89
CA PHE A 90 11.19 -8.43 -4.03
C PHE A 90 12.00 -8.62 -2.75
N ASN A 91 12.56 -9.80 -2.58
CA ASN A 91 13.49 -10.08 -1.50
C ASN A 91 14.84 -9.39 -1.72
N LYS A 92 15.44 -8.84 -0.65
CA LYS A 92 16.78 -8.20 -0.67
C LYS A 92 17.87 -9.09 -1.30
N PHE A 93 17.77 -10.41 -1.15
CA PHE A 93 18.81 -11.36 -1.55
C PHE A 93 18.54 -12.07 -2.89
N SER A 94 17.36 -11.88 -3.47
CA SER A 94 16.98 -12.47 -4.74
C SER A 94 15.97 -11.58 -5.45
N SER A 95 16.44 -10.85 -6.44
CA SER A 95 15.57 -10.03 -7.30
C SER A 95 14.54 -10.84 -8.10
N LYS A 96 14.57 -12.16 -7.97
CA LYS A 96 13.65 -13.09 -8.65
C LYS A 96 12.62 -13.71 -7.72
N SER A 97 12.78 -13.62 -6.39
CA SER A 97 11.81 -14.17 -5.44
C SER A 97 10.98 -13.05 -4.82
N LEU A 98 9.67 -13.16 -4.97
CA LEU A 98 8.70 -12.29 -4.31
C LEU A 98 8.63 -12.62 -2.83
N ASN A 99 8.50 -11.58 -2.01
CA ASN A 99 8.12 -11.72 -0.62
C ASN A 99 6.61 -11.49 -0.53
N LYS A 100 5.84 -12.53 -0.20
CA LYS A 100 4.37 -12.50 -0.18
C LYS A 100 3.81 -11.40 0.74
N ASP A 101 4.43 -11.16 1.90
CA ASP A 101 4.01 -10.12 2.84
C ASP A 101 4.24 -8.71 2.27
N ASN A 102 5.37 -8.52 1.58
CA ASN A 102 5.66 -7.25 0.91
C ASN A 102 4.69 -7.01 -0.25
N VAL A 103 4.35 -8.06 -1.03
CA VAL A 103 3.36 -7.96 -2.10
C VAL A 103 2.01 -7.52 -1.55
N LEU A 104 1.51 -8.16 -0.48
CA LEU A 104 0.26 -7.81 0.16
C LEU A 104 0.27 -6.35 0.65
N SER A 105 1.30 -5.97 1.39
CA SER A 105 1.44 -4.60 1.92
C SER A 105 1.48 -3.57 0.78
N ARG A 106 2.25 -3.87 -0.27
CA ARG A 106 2.38 -3.01 -1.45
C ARG A 106 1.04 -2.86 -2.18
N THR A 107 0.30 -3.95 -2.39
CA THR A 107 -1.02 -3.93 -3.06
C THR A 107 -1.99 -3.03 -2.32
N LYS A 108 -2.10 -3.17 -0.99
CA LYS A 108 -2.94 -2.30 -0.16
C LYS A 108 -2.58 -0.82 -0.24
N ILE A 109 -1.29 -0.50 -0.37
CA ILE A 109 -0.84 0.89 -0.50
C ILE A 109 -1.14 1.45 -1.88
N ILE A 110 -0.95 0.66 -2.93
CA ILE A 110 -1.29 1.05 -4.31
C ILE A 110 -2.80 1.33 -4.42
N GLU A 111 -3.65 0.51 -3.81
CA GLU A 111 -5.08 0.74 -3.74
C GLU A 111 -5.42 2.09 -3.09
N LYS A 112 -4.80 2.43 -1.96
CA LYS A 112 -4.96 3.74 -1.31
C LYS A 112 -4.54 4.90 -2.22
N ILE A 113 -3.46 4.73 -2.99
CA ILE A 113 -3.02 5.72 -3.99
C ILE A 113 -4.09 5.89 -5.07
N TYR A 114 -4.68 4.80 -5.57
CA TYR A 114 -5.72 4.85 -6.60
C TYR A 114 -7.02 5.46 -6.10
N LEU A 115 -7.35 5.26 -4.82
CA LEU A 115 -8.48 5.91 -4.16
C LEU A 115 -8.23 7.39 -3.83
N ASN A 116 -7.04 7.91 -4.12
CA ASN A 116 -6.60 9.27 -3.80
C ASN A 116 -6.69 9.59 -2.29
N GLU A 117 -6.42 8.62 -1.43
CA GLU A 117 -6.37 8.87 0.00
C GLU A 117 -5.26 9.88 0.34
N SER A 118 -5.63 10.92 1.09
CA SER A 118 -4.67 11.94 1.53
C SER A 118 -3.76 11.37 2.61
N ARG A 119 -2.49 11.13 2.24
CA ARG A 119 -1.47 10.48 3.09
C ARG A 119 -0.06 10.99 2.81
N ILE A 120 0.84 10.70 3.74
CA ILE A 120 2.28 10.74 3.50
C ILE A 120 2.69 9.34 3.03
N TYR A 121 3.11 9.22 1.78
CA TYR A 121 3.66 7.99 1.21
C TYR A 121 5.17 8.08 1.26
N ILE A 122 5.81 7.11 1.91
CA ILE A 122 7.26 7.01 1.99
C ILE A 122 7.70 5.82 1.15
N SER A 123 8.76 6.00 0.39
CA SER A 123 9.36 4.95 -0.42
C SER A 123 10.86 5.15 -0.55
N ASN A 124 11.54 4.14 -1.04
CA ASN A 124 12.93 4.22 -1.48
C ASN A 124 13.03 3.96 -2.99
N CYS A 125 14.25 4.08 -3.54
CA CYS A 125 14.48 3.85 -4.96
C CYS A 125 13.97 2.49 -5.44
N GLU A 126 14.18 1.41 -4.67
CA GLU A 126 13.72 0.06 -5.04
C GLU A 126 12.19 -0.01 -5.14
N GLY A 127 11.48 0.57 -4.16
CA GLY A 127 10.02 0.57 -4.12
C GLY A 127 9.38 1.37 -5.25
N ILE A 128 10.04 2.45 -5.70
CA ILE A 128 9.50 3.34 -6.75
C ILE A 128 9.76 2.82 -8.18
N ILE A 129 10.90 2.15 -8.40
CA ILE A 129 11.26 1.62 -9.73
C ILE A 129 10.38 0.43 -10.11
N GLU A 130 9.87 -0.30 -9.13
CA GLU A 130 9.00 -1.44 -9.36
C GLU A 130 7.69 -1.01 -10.00
N LYS A 131 7.38 -1.63 -11.15
CA LYS A 131 6.16 -1.32 -11.91
C LYS A 131 4.91 -1.62 -11.11
N ILE A 132 3.90 -0.81 -11.32
CA ILE A 132 2.56 -1.00 -10.76
C ILE A 132 1.55 -1.10 -11.91
N PRO A 133 0.41 -1.81 -11.72
CA PRO A 133 -0.67 -1.83 -12.69
C PRO A 133 -1.16 -0.41 -12.98
N SER A 134 -1.68 -0.15 -14.17
CA SER A 134 -2.36 1.13 -14.45
C SER A 134 -3.71 1.16 -13.73
N LYS A 135 -4.11 2.32 -13.19
CA LYS A 135 -5.45 2.50 -12.58
C LYS A 135 -6.59 2.13 -13.53
N ASN A 136 -6.40 2.36 -14.82
CA ASN A 136 -7.36 2.01 -15.89
C ASN A 136 -6.89 0.77 -16.67
N GLY A 137 -5.88 0.08 -16.16
CA GLY A 137 -5.28 -1.10 -16.80
C GLY A 137 -6.18 -2.31 -16.65
N ASN A 138 -6.26 -3.04 -17.72
CA ASN A 138 -7.08 -4.19 -18.03
C ASN A 138 -7.60 -4.97 -16.80
N SER A 139 -8.91 -5.21 -16.81
CA SER A 139 -9.64 -6.17 -15.98
C SER A 139 -9.07 -7.59 -15.91
N ASN A 140 -7.99 -7.88 -16.64
CA ASN A 140 -7.36 -9.19 -16.68
C ASN A 140 -6.63 -9.59 -15.38
N TYR A 141 -6.34 -8.63 -14.50
CA TYR A 141 -5.65 -8.88 -13.22
C TYR A 141 -6.60 -8.82 -12.00
N GLU A 142 -7.89 -8.68 -12.25
CA GLU A 142 -8.90 -8.58 -11.20
C GLU A 142 -10.07 -9.51 -11.54
N ILE A 143 -10.47 -10.31 -10.57
CA ILE A 143 -11.64 -11.17 -10.65
C ILE A 143 -12.63 -10.66 -9.61
N LEU A 144 -13.72 -10.07 -10.07
CA LEU A 144 -14.83 -9.66 -9.22
C LEU A 144 -15.82 -10.82 -9.17
N LEU A 145 -16.17 -11.26 -7.97
CA LEU A 145 -17.06 -12.38 -7.74
C LEU A 145 -18.18 -11.97 -6.79
N SER A 146 -19.39 -12.38 -7.13
CA SER A 146 -20.58 -12.19 -6.31
C SER A 146 -21.34 -13.50 -6.15
N GLU A 147 -22.06 -13.64 -5.05
CA GLU A 147 -22.99 -14.76 -4.89
C GLU A 147 -24.05 -14.74 -6.00
N ASN A 148 -24.34 -15.88 -6.55
CA ASN A 148 -25.19 -16.12 -7.71
C ASN A 148 -24.56 -15.86 -9.09
N ASP A 149 -23.29 -15.45 -9.18
CA ASP A 149 -22.61 -15.37 -10.47
C ASP A 149 -22.54 -16.73 -11.14
N GLN A 150 -22.73 -16.73 -12.47
CA GLN A 150 -22.55 -17.90 -13.33
C GLN A 150 -21.07 -17.95 -13.75
N LEU A 151 -20.33 -18.80 -13.11
CA LEU A 151 -18.91 -19.00 -13.38
C LEU A 151 -18.54 -20.42 -12.99
N SER A 152 -17.99 -21.19 -13.92
CA SER A 152 -17.59 -22.55 -13.61
C SER A 152 -16.33 -22.55 -12.72
N LEU A 153 -16.28 -23.54 -11.83
CA LEU A 153 -15.13 -23.78 -10.98
C LEU A 153 -13.86 -24.01 -11.82
N TYR A 154 -13.99 -24.63 -12.98
CA TYR A 154 -12.89 -24.85 -13.90
C TYR A 154 -12.33 -23.53 -14.46
N GLU A 155 -13.20 -22.64 -14.94
CA GLU A 155 -12.78 -21.32 -15.46
C GLU A 155 -12.10 -20.48 -14.39
N LEU A 156 -12.61 -20.50 -13.13
CA LEU A 156 -11.97 -19.79 -12.04
C LEU A 156 -10.61 -20.38 -11.67
N ASN A 157 -10.47 -21.70 -11.70
CA ASN A 157 -9.20 -22.38 -11.45
C ASN A 157 -8.14 -22.01 -12.51
N GLU A 158 -8.49 -21.99 -13.80
CA GLU A 158 -7.59 -21.56 -14.86
C GLU A 158 -7.17 -20.09 -14.71
N LYS A 159 -8.11 -19.20 -14.41
CA LYS A 159 -7.80 -17.79 -14.15
C LYS A 159 -6.86 -17.59 -12.97
N LEU A 160 -6.98 -18.39 -11.92
CA LEU A 160 -6.06 -18.31 -10.78
C LEU A 160 -4.63 -18.71 -11.17
N PHE A 161 -4.47 -19.75 -12.02
CA PHE A 161 -3.16 -20.09 -12.56
C PHE A 161 -2.60 -19.01 -13.50
N GLU A 162 -3.42 -18.39 -14.34
CA GLU A 162 -3.01 -17.26 -15.19
C GLU A 162 -2.54 -16.04 -14.34
N LEU A 163 -3.12 -15.86 -13.16
CA LEU A 163 -2.74 -14.84 -12.18
C LEU A 163 -1.58 -15.26 -11.25
N GLU A 164 -0.90 -16.38 -11.60
CA GLU A 164 0.25 -16.91 -10.86
C GLU A 164 -0.05 -17.31 -9.40
N TYR A 165 -1.31 -17.67 -9.10
CA TYR A 165 -1.64 -18.27 -7.81
C TYR A 165 -1.10 -19.69 -7.74
N THR A 166 -0.68 -20.09 -6.53
CA THR A 166 -0.14 -21.42 -6.26
C THR A 166 -1.22 -22.32 -5.66
N LYS A 167 -1.41 -23.50 -6.26
CA LYS A 167 -2.34 -24.49 -5.70
C LYS A 167 -1.67 -25.25 -4.55
N GLU A 168 -2.29 -25.20 -3.39
CA GLU A 168 -1.84 -25.84 -2.16
C GLU A 168 -2.93 -26.73 -1.56
N ASP A 169 -2.54 -27.66 -0.68
CA ASP A 169 -3.52 -28.46 0.06
C ASP A 169 -4.30 -27.60 1.07
N PHE A 170 -3.63 -26.61 1.66
CA PHE A 170 -4.19 -25.66 2.60
C PHE A 170 -3.73 -24.25 2.27
N VAL A 171 -4.65 -23.33 2.28
CA VAL A 171 -4.38 -21.90 2.03
C VAL A 171 -3.79 -21.26 3.29
N GLN A 172 -2.54 -20.81 3.22
CA GLN A 172 -1.83 -20.22 4.35
C GLN A 172 -1.33 -18.79 4.07
N SER A 173 -1.05 -18.47 2.82
CA SER A 173 -0.42 -17.22 2.43
C SER A 173 -1.14 -16.56 1.26
N PRO A 174 -1.08 -15.22 1.12
CA PRO A 174 -1.56 -14.55 -0.08
C PRO A 174 -0.95 -15.14 -1.36
N GLY A 175 -1.79 -15.37 -2.35
CA GLY A 175 -1.43 -16.06 -3.60
C GLY A 175 -1.59 -17.57 -3.55
N ASP A 176 -2.04 -18.16 -2.43
CA ASP A 176 -2.39 -19.57 -2.36
C ASP A 176 -3.87 -19.78 -2.67
N PHE A 177 -4.18 -20.92 -3.28
CA PHE A 177 -5.56 -21.42 -3.37
C PHE A 177 -5.61 -22.94 -3.19
N SER A 178 -6.76 -23.44 -2.75
CA SER A 178 -7.05 -24.87 -2.54
C SER A 178 -8.40 -25.22 -3.10
N LEU A 179 -8.47 -26.33 -3.83
CA LEU A 179 -9.69 -26.82 -4.44
C LEU A 179 -10.06 -28.20 -3.88
N ARG A 180 -11.24 -28.32 -3.28
CA ARG A 180 -11.75 -29.56 -2.69
C ARG A 180 -13.23 -29.77 -3.06
N GLY A 181 -13.47 -30.65 -4.04
CA GLY A 181 -14.81 -30.84 -4.57
C GLY A 181 -15.34 -29.53 -5.19
N ASN A 182 -16.46 -29.06 -4.69
CA ASN A 182 -17.12 -27.82 -5.12
C ASN A 182 -16.76 -26.60 -4.23
N ILE A 183 -15.68 -26.69 -3.45
CA ILE A 183 -15.22 -25.63 -2.56
C ILE A 183 -13.84 -25.15 -3.02
N LEU A 184 -13.73 -23.85 -3.26
CA LEU A 184 -12.49 -23.17 -3.53
C LEU A 184 -12.15 -22.25 -2.35
N ASP A 185 -11.01 -22.46 -1.74
CA ASP A 185 -10.41 -21.53 -0.78
C ASP A 185 -9.33 -20.75 -1.51
N VAL A 186 -9.33 -19.42 -1.42
CA VAL A 186 -8.34 -18.56 -2.06
C VAL A 186 -7.93 -17.42 -1.15
N PHE A 187 -6.63 -17.14 -1.07
CA PHE A 187 -6.10 -15.99 -0.35
C PHE A 187 -5.60 -14.96 -1.34
N SER A 188 -6.46 -13.99 -1.63
CA SER A 188 -6.12 -12.88 -2.51
C SER A 188 -5.12 -11.93 -1.85
N TYR A 189 -4.28 -11.29 -2.66
CA TYR A 189 -3.40 -10.20 -2.22
C TYR A 189 -4.16 -8.94 -1.76
N SER A 190 -5.45 -8.83 -2.06
CA SER A 190 -6.32 -7.71 -1.66
C SER A 190 -7.03 -7.94 -0.32
N ASN A 191 -7.08 -9.17 0.17
CA ASN A 191 -7.84 -9.53 1.36
C ASN A 191 -6.92 -9.75 2.56
N GLU A 192 -7.45 -9.51 3.77
CA GLU A 192 -6.72 -9.79 5.02
C GLU A 192 -6.80 -11.27 5.43
N ASN A 193 -7.85 -11.95 5.01
CA ASN A 193 -8.11 -13.35 5.29
C ASN A 193 -8.42 -14.11 4.01
N PRO A 194 -8.19 -15.43 3.97
CA PRO A 194 -8.65 -16.28 2.88
C PRO A 194 -10.16 -16.19 2.75
N ILE A 195 -10.66 -16.35 1.53
CA ILE A 195 -12.08 -16.47 1.23
C ILE A 195 -12.40 -17.88 0.77
N ARG A 196 -13.53 -18.38 1.20
CA ARG A 196 -14.10 -19.65 0.75
C ARG A 196 -15.25 -19.37 -0.17
N ILE A 197 -15.20 -19.95 -1.36
CA ILE A 197 -16.22 -19.88 -2.40
C ILE A 197 -16.81 -21.28 -2.56
N GLN A 198 -18.10 -21.40 -2.36
CA GLN A 198 -18.84 -22.64 -2.53
C GLN A 198 -19.62 -22.58 -3.83
N PHE A 199 -19.53 -23.62 -4.64
CA PHE A 199 -20.19 -23.75 -5.92
C PHE A 199 -21.35 -24.76 -5.85
N ASP A 200 -22.41 -24.46 -6.58
CA ASP A 200 -23.44 -25.38 -6.96
C ASP A 200 -23.45 -25.50 -8.49
N ASP A 201 -22.86 -26.58 -9.01
CA ASP A 201 -22.46 -26.73 -10.42
C ASP A 201 -21.63 -25.53 -10.91
N ASP A 202 -22.09 -24.80 -11.91
CA ASP A 202 -21.45 -23.62 -12.51
C ASP A 202 -21.95 -22.29 -11.91
N LYS A 203 -22.40 -22.32 -10.67
CA LYS A 203 -22.90 -21.13 -9.98
C LYS A 203 -22.24 -20.95 -8.62
N ILE A 204 -21.89 -19.72 -8.29
CA ILE A 204 -21.40 -19.36 -6.96
C ILE A 204 -22.60 -19.34 -6.00
N GLU A 205 -22.64 -20.32 -5.10
CA GLU A 205 -23.68 -20.41 -4.08
C GLU A 205 -23.39 -19.45 -2.91
N ARG A 206 -22.13 -19.43 -2.45
CA ARG A 206 -21.76 -18.68 -1.25
C ARG A 206 -20.32 -18.23 -1.25
N ILE A 207 -20.08 -17.01 -0.73
CA ILE A 207 -18.74 -16.46 -0.48
C ILE A 207 -18.63 -16.06 0.98
N ARG A 208 -17.54 -16.47 1.67
CA ARG A 208 -17.28 -16.10 3.07
C ARG A 208 -15.79 -16.02 3.39
N ALA A 209 -15.43 -15.15 4.33
CA ALA A 209 -14.09 -15.17 4.89
C ALA A 209 -13.87 -16.45 5.73
N VAL A 210 -12.64 -16.95 5.71
CA VAL A 210 -12.18 -18.09 6.52
C VAL A 210 -11.16 -17.56 7.52
N SER A 211 -11.43 -17.80 8.79
CA SER A 211 -10.51 -17.47 9.91
C SER A 211 -9.67 -18.69 10.26
#